data_44eb2b3065ff96ff6eebd5b598ee7ba1
#
_entry.id   44eb2b3065ff96ff6eebd5b598ee7ba1
#
_cell.length_a   1.000
_cell.length_b   1.000
_cell.length_c   1.000
_cell.angle_alpha   90.00
_cell.angle_beta   90.00
_cell.angle_gamma   90.00
#
_symmetry.space_group_name_H-M   'P 1'
#
loop_
_entity.id
_entity.type
_entity.pdbx_description
1 polymer ?
#
loop_
_entity_poly.entity_id
_entity_poly.type
_entity_poly.pdbx_seq_one_letter_code
_entity_poly.pdbx_strand_id
1 'polypeptide(L)'
;MKIERIEAIPYSIPYARPLKFASGEVTSAEHVLVRIYTDTGICGVADTPPRPYTYGETQDSIVSVVTKVFAPQLIGLDPLDRSKVQQLLRRTVNNPTAKGALDIALWDVIGISLGTPVHKLLGGFTDSMRVSHMLGFKPAAELLEEALRFRETYGINTFKLKTGRRPLSLDVEACHVLREGLGTDTEIYLDANRGWTANEAMEVLRRTEGLGLSMLEEPCDAGEALGRRRLVQHSSIPIVGDESVPTLGDVSRELLSGGSNAICIKTARSGFTEAQQILGLCEGLGVDVTMGNQIDTQVGSLATVTFGAAFEASSRRAGELSNYLDMTDDLLAEPLKIHDGAIRVREVPGVGAAIDADKLQRYRQDRA
;
A
#
# COMPACT_ATOMS: atom_id res chain seq x y z
N MET A 1 -9.17 8.66 -28.47
CA MET A 1 -9.63 9.07 -27.12
C MET A 1 -8.62 10.06 -26.54
N LYS A 2 -9.09 11.17 -25.94
CA LYS A 2 -8.19 12.18 -25.35
C LYS A 2 -8.64 12.52 -23.93
N ILE A 3 -7.69 12.82 -23.08
CA ILE A 3 -7.96 13.36 -21.74
C ILE A 3 -8.54 14.76 -21.92
N GLU A 4 -9.75 14.98 -21.39
CA GLU A 4 -10.45 16.25 -21.47
C GLU A 4 -10.32 17.06 -20.18
N ARG A 5 -10.42 16.38 -19.02
CA ARG A 5 -10.43 17.03 -17.71
C ARG A 5 -9.86 16.10 -16.64
N ILE A 6 -9.15 16.67 -15.68
CA ILE A 6 -8.64 15.98 -14.49
C ILE A 6 -9.12 16.73 -13.25
N GLU A 7 -9.70 16.00 -12.30
CA GLU A 7 -10.13 16.51 -11.00
C GLU A 7 -9.30 15.85 -9.89
N ALA A 8 -9.02 16.62 -8.84
CA ALA A 8 -8.45 16.12 -7.59
C ALA A 8 -9.33 16.65 -6.45
N ILE A 9 -10.05 15.76 -5.79
CA ILE A 9 -11.09 16.08 -4.81
C ILE A 9 -10.58 15.61 -3.43
N PRO A 10 -10.24 16.54 -2.52
CA PRO A 10 -9.86 16.18 -1.17
C PRO A 10 -11.10 15.69 -0.40
N TYR A 11 -10.94 14.60 0.35
CA TYR A 11 -12.00 14.08 1.20
C TYR A 11 -11.43 13.47 2.49
N SER A 12 -12.27 13.30 3.50
CA SER A 12 -11.85 12.80 4.81
C SER A 12 -12.94 11.91 5.40
N ILE A 13 -12.59 10.68 5.76
CA ILE A 13 -13.49 9.70 6.40
C ILE A 13 -13.02 9.47 7.82
N PRO A 14 -13.90 9.63 8.85
CA PRO A 14 -13.53 9.37 10.23
C PRO A 14 -13.14 7.92 10.48
N TYR A 15 -12.16 7.68 11.36
CA TYR A 15 -11.92 6.37 11.92
C TYR A 15 -12.94 6.05 13.01
N ALA A 16 -13.34 4.80 13.15
CA ALA A 16 -14.19 4.33 14.23
C ALA A 16 -13.53 4.51 15.61
N ARG A 17 -12.20 4.49 15.64
CA ARG A 17 -11.35 4.80 16.81
C ARG A 17 -10.09 5.49 16.33
N PRO A 18 -9.52 6.46 17.09
CA PRO A 18 -8.26 7.08 16.74
C PRO A 18 -7.15 6.05 16.56
N LEU A 19 -6.40 6.15 15.47
CA LEU A 19 -5.24 5.30 15.20
C LEU A 19 -3.98 5.94 15.78
N LYS A 20 -3.18 5.15 16.51
CA LYS A 20 -1.93 5.61 17.13
C LYS A 20 -0.74 5.02 16.38
N PHE A 21 0.15 5.91 15.96
CA PHE A 21 1.41 5.60 15.28
C PHE A 21 2.58 6.24 16.04
N ALA A 22 3.79 5.87 15.68
CA ALA A 22 5.00 6.54 16.20
C ALA A 22 5.02 8.05 15.91
N SER A 23 4.35 8.50 14.83
CA SER A 23 4.24 9.89 14.41
C SER A 23 3.09 10.68 15.05
N GLY A 24 2.24 10.06 15.88
CA GLY A 24 1.10 10.72 16.53
C GLY A 24 -0.23 9.97 16.42
N GLU A 25 -1.33 10.66 16.74
CA GLU A 25 -2.68 10.14 16.67
C GLU A 25 -3.42 10.73 15.46
N VAL A 26 -4.15 9.88 14.73
CA VAL A 26 -4.93 10.24 13.54
C VAL A 26 -6.38 9.84 13.76
N THR A 27 -7.31 10.77 13.58
CA THR A 27 -8.75 10.59 13.81
C THR A 27 -9.57 10.38 12.54
N SER A 28 -8.98 10.67 11.38
CA SER A 28 -9.64 10.53 10.07
C SER A 28 -8.64 10.12 8.98
N ALA A 29 -9.12 9.37 8.01
CA ALA A 29 -8.42 9.04 6.79
C ALA A 29 -8.57 10.21 5.80
N GLU A 30 -7.53 11.03 5.68
CA GLU A 30 -7.46 12.09 4.68
C GLU A 30 -6.97 11.50 3.37
N HIS A 31 -7.69 11.76 2.28
CA HIS A 31 -7.38 11.24 0.94
C HIS A 31 -7.68 12.27 -0.14
N VAL A 32 -7.18 12.03 -1.35
CA VAL A 32 -7.53 12.78 -2.56
C VAL A 32 -8.05 11.80 -3.61
N LEU A 33 -9.31 11.96 -4.01
CA LEU A 33 -9.87 11.22 -5.14
C LEU A 33 -9.47 11.92 -6.45
N VAL A 34 -8.81 11.20 -7.35
CA VAL A 34 -8.45 11.68 -8.69
C VAL A 34 -9.42 11.08 -9.70
N ARG A 35 -9.97 11.94 -10.58
CA ARG A 35 -10.82 11.58 -11.69
C ARG A 35 -10.23 12.09 -12.99
N ILE A 36 -10.17 11.22 -14.00
CA ILE A 36 -9.71 11.55 -15.35
C ILE A 36 -10.85 11.30 -16.33
N TYR A 37 -11.32 12.36 -16.94
CA TYR A 37 -12.41 12.33 -17.94
C TYR A 37 -11.81 12.41 -19.34
N THR A 38 -12.44 11.69 -20.26
CA THR A 38 -12.06 11.69 -21.67
C THR A 38 -13.17 12.26 -22.56
N ASP A 39 -12.79 12.68 -23.77
CA ASP A 39 -13.70 13.15 -24.84
C ASP A 39 -14.71 12.08 -25.33
N THR A 40 -14.55 10.84 -24.89
CA THR A 40 -15.49 9.74 -25.16
C THR A 40 -16.46 9.47 -24.02
N GLY A 41 -16.46 10.30 -22.97
CA GLY A 41 -17.33 10.16 -21.80
C GLY A 41 -16.87 9.14 -20.76
N ILE A 42 -15.70 8.51 -20.94
CA ILE A 42 -15.11 7.60 -19.96
C ILE A 42 -14.52 8.42 -18.81
N CYS A 43 -14.73 7.95 -17.58
CA CYS A 43 -14.12 8.51 -16.37
C CYS A 43 -13.36 7.40 -15.63
N GLY A 44 -12.06 7.53 -15.51
CA GLY A 44 -11.23 6.67 -14.64
C GLY A 44 -11.03 7.31 -13.28
N VAL A 45 -10.87 6.46 -12.26
CA VAL A 45 -10.86 6.87 -10.86
C VAL A 45 -9.72 6.20 -10.10
N ALA A 46 -9.09 6.95 -9.20
CA ALA A 46 -8.19 6.42 -8.18
C ALA A 46 -8.24 7.32 -6.95
N ASP A 47 -7.81 6.81 -5.81
CA ASP A 47 -7.56 7.65 -4.65
C ASP A 47 -6.13 7.51 -4.16
N THR A 48 -5.71 8.44 -3.31
CA THR A 48 -4.38 8.41 -2.70
C THR A 48 -4.36 9.14 -1.36
N PRO A 49 -3.66 8.59 -0.34
CA PRO A 49 -3.47 9.26 0.94
C PRO A 49 -2.32 10.28 0.87
N PRO A 50 -2.42 11.42 1.56
CA PRO A 50 -1.28 12.25 1.86
C PRO A 50 -0.37 11.53 2.85
N ARG A 51 0.94 11.67 2.68
CA ARG A 51 1.95 11.05 3.56
C ARG A 51 3.02 12.08 3.94
N PRO A 52 2.68 13.10 4.77
CA PRO A 52 3.58 14.22 5.08
C PRO A 52 4.87 13.76 5.77
N TYR A 53 4.80 12.75 6.63
CA TYR A 53 5.96 12.23 7.37
C TYR A 53 6.80 11.22 6.59
N THR A 54 6.32 10.77 5.43
CA THR A 54 7.03 9.77 4.61
C THR A 54 7.52 10.37 3.29
N TYR A 55 6.67 11.11 2.60
CA TYR A 55 6.98 11.67 1.27
C TYR A 55 6.86 13.19 1.21
N GLY A 56 6.44 13.85 2.28
CA GLY A 56 6.24 15.30 2.33
C GLY A 56 4.98 15.78 1.61
N GLU A 57 4.08 14.91 1.22
CA GLU A 57 2.83 15.25 0.54
C GLU A 57 1.70 15.47 1.55
N THR A 58 0.97 16.57 1.40
CA THR A 58 -0.28 16.89 2.10
C THR A 58 -1.44 16.82 1.11
N GLN A 59 -2.67 16.80 1.61
CA GLN A 59 -3.87 16.84 0.76
C GLN A 59 -3.83 18.03 -0.21
N ASP A 60 -3.52 19.21 0.29
CA ASP A 60 -3.41 20.45 -0.51
C ASP A 60 -2.29 20.36 -1.56
N SER A 61 -1.14 19.78 -1.20
CA SER A 61 -0.03 19.64 -2.15
C SER A 61 -0.37 18.67 -3.27
N ILE A 62 -1.07 17.57 -2.97
CA ILE A 62 -1.55 16.62 -3.98
C ILE A 62 -2.55 17.29 -4.92
N VAL A 63 -3.58 17.96 -4.37
CA VAL A 63 -4.57 18.71 -5.17
C VAL A 63 -3.87 19.75 -6.05
N SER A 64 -2.94 20.54 -5.49
CA SER A 64 -2.22 21.58 -6.22
C SER A 64 -1.35 21.00 -7.35
N VAL A 65 -0.57 19.95 -7.09
CA VAL A 65 0.33 19.40 -8.11
C VAL A 65 -0.46 18.69 -9.22
N VAL A 66 -1.55 17.97 -8.88
CA VAL A 66 -2.42 17.34 -9.87
C VAL A 66 -3.07 18.40 -10.77
N THR A 67 -3.69 19.43 -10.20
CA THR A 67 -4.49 20.39 -10.97
C THR A 67 -3.67 21.44 -11.69
N LYS A 68 -2.57 21.94 -11.07
CA LYS A 68 -1.80 23.05 -11.60
C LYS A 68 -0.55 22.63 -12.37
N VAL A 69 -0.01 21.43 -12.13
CA VAL A 69 1.23 20.95 -12.75
C VAL A 69 0.97 19.84 -13.74
N PHE A 70 0.29 18.75 -13.33
CA PHE A 70 0.11 17.58 -14.18
C PHE A 70 -1.06 17.75 -15.17
N ALA A 71 -2.24 18.19 -14.72
CA ALA A 71 -3.41 18.30 -15.58
C ALA A 71 -3.15 19.13 -16.86
N PRO A 72 -2.50 20.34 -16.80
CA PRO A 72 -2.23 21.12 -18.02
C PRO A 72 -1.32 20.39 -19.02
N GLN A 73 -0.49 19.45 -18.58
CA GLN A 73 0.42 18.70 -19.44
C GLN A 73 -0.21 17.42 -20.01
N LEU A 74 -1.22 16.88 -19.31
CA LEU A 74 -1.88 15.62 -19.67
C LEU A 74 -3.14 15.82 -20.52
N ILE A 75 -3.86 16.93 -20.35
CA ILE A 75 -5.03 17.26 -21.16
C ILE A 75 -4.67 17.30 -22.66
N GLY A 76 -5.51 16.66 -23.47
CA GLY A 76 -5.31 16.50 -24.91
C GLY A 76 -4.44 15.29 -25.33
N LEU A 77 -3.80 14.59 -24.38
CA LEU A 77 -3.07 13.35 -24.68
C LEU A 77 -4.04 12.18 -24.79
N ASP A 78 -3.61 11.15 -25.52
CA ASP A 78 -4.26 9.85 -25.48
C ASP A 78 -3.81 9.07 -24.25
N PRO A 79 -4.70 8.56 -23.38
CA PRO A 79 -4.35 7.71 -22.26
C PRO A 79 -3.52 6.46 -22.63
N LEU A 80 -3.64 5.97 -23.87
CA LEU A 80 -2.85 4.85 -24.39
C LEU A 80 -1.38 5.21 -24.66
N ASP A 81 -1.05 6.49 -24.77
CA ASP A 81 0.34 6.97 -24.92
C ASP A 81 1.13 6.89 -23.60
N ARG A 82 1.08 5.75 -22.92
CA ARG A 82 1.55 5.55 -21.53
C ARG A 82 3.00 5.98 -21.32
N SER A 83 3.92 5.64 -22.22
CA SER A 83 5.32 6.04 -22.09
C SER A 83 5.50 7.55 -22.11
N LYS A 84 4.70 8.26 -22.91
CA LYS A 84 4.69 9.71 -22.98
C LYS A 84 4.15 10.34 -21.71
N VAL A 85 3.06 9.79 -21.18
CA VAL A 85 2.50 10.20 -19.88
C VAL A 85 3.53 10.02 -18.78
N GLN A 86 4.16 8.86 -18.69
CA GLN A 86 5.20 8.57 -17.68
C GLN A 86 6.40 9.55 -17.81
N GLN A 87 6.81 9.89 -19.01
CA GLN A 87 7.86 10.89 -19.23
C GLN A 87 7.48 12.25 -18.64
N LEU A 88 6.22 12.68 -18.78
CA LEU A 88 5.73 13.93 -18.22
C LEU A 88 5.66 13.90 -16.69
N LEU A 89 5.14 12.83 -16.11
CA LEU A 89 5.07 12.66 -14.65
C LEU A 89 6.46 12.68 -14.00
N ARG A 90 7.47 12.08 -14.66
CA ARG A 90 8.86 12.03 -14.17
C ARG A 90 9.59 13.38 -14.17
N ARG A 91 9.08 14.42 -14.85
CA ARG A 91 9.68 15.77 -14.83
C ARG A 91 9.60 16.43 -13.46
N THR A 92 8.64 16.01 -12.65
CA THR A 92 8.45 16.55 -11.30
C THR A 92 9.21 15.71 -10.30
N VAL A 93 10.01 16.36 -9.46
CA VAL A 93 10.70 15.69 -8.35
C VAL A 93 9.67 15.30 -7.28
N ASN A 94 9.83 14.11 -6.67
CA ASN A 94 8.92 13.59 -5.64
C ASN A 94 7.45 13.48 -6.10
N ASN A 95 6.50 13.75 -5.21
CA ASN A 95 5.06 13.60 -5.39
C ASN A 95 4.64 12.17 -5.81
N PRO A 96 5.14 11.12 -5.15
CA PRO A 96 4.87 9.74 -5.57
C PRO A 96 3.38 9.40 -5.48
N THR A 97 2.67 9.89 -4.45
CA THR A 97 1.26 9.54 -4.26
C THR A 97 0.36 10.21 -5.30
N ALA A 98 0.62 11.48 -5.64
CA ALA A 98 -0.08 12.16 -6.73
C ALA A 98 0.15 11.47 -8.09
N LYS A 99 1.38 11.04 -8.37
CA LYS A 99 1.72 10.31 -9.60
C LYS A 99 1.07 8.93 -9.64
N GLY A 100 1.08 8.21 -8.51
CA GLY A 100 0.44 6.91 -8.36
C GLY A 100 -1.05 6.97 -8.67
N ALA A 101 -1.77 7.95 -8.10
CA ALA A 101 -3.18 8.13 -8.36
C ALA A 101 -3.49 8.44 -9.83
N LEU A 102 -2.70 9.31 -10.47
CA LEU A 102 -2.85 9.61 -11.90
C LEU A 102 -2.61 8.38 -12.76
N ASP A 103 -1.58 7.58 -12.46
CA ASP A 103 -1.29 6.35 -13.21
C ASP A 103 -2.41 5.32 -13.06
N ILE A 104 -2.92 5.09 -11.85
CA ILE A 104 -4.02 4.15 -11.59
C ILE A 104 -5.31 4.61 -12.30
N ALA A 105 -5.66 5.91 -12.20
CA ALA A 105 -6.83 6.44 -12.87
C ALA A 105 -6.73 6.34 -14.40
N LEU A 106 -5.54 6.49 -14.98
CA LEU A 106 -5.30 6.27 -16.41
C LEU A 106 -5.44 4.81 -16.81
N TRP A 107 -4.94 3.88 -15.98
CA TRP A 107 -5.17 2.46 -16.23
C TRP A 107 -6.65 2.09 -16.13
N ASP A 108 -7.40 2.72 -15.23
CA ASP A 108 -8.85 2.55 -15.13
C ASP A 108 -9.55 3.01 -16.41
N VAL A 109 -9.20 4.22 -16.94
CA VAL A 109 -9.67 4.71 -18.25
C VAL A 109 -9.36 3.69 -19.36
N ILE A 110 -8.14 3.17 -19.41
CA ILE A 110 -7.71 2.20 -20.43
C ILE A 110 -8.54 0.91 -20.33
N GLY A 111 -8.69 0.35 -19.12
CA GLY A 111 -9.48 -0.85 -18.89
C GLY A 111 -10.94 -0.68 -19.32
N ILE A 112 -11.57 0.44 -18.95
CA ILE A 112 -12.95 0.78 -19.36
C ILE A 112 -13.03 0.91 -20.88
N SER A 113 -12.10 1.62 -21.51
CA SER A 113 -12.12 1.83 -22.96
C SER A 113 -11.95 0.55 -23.79
N LEU A 114 -11.23 -0.42 -23.23
CA LEU A 114 -11.03 -1.74 -23.85
C LEU A 114 -12.07 -2.78 -23.44
N GLY A 115 -13.03 -2.41 -22.58
CA GLY A 115 -14.01 -3.35 -22.05
C GLY A 115 -13.42 -4.48 -21.22
N THR A 116 -12.24 -4.27 -20.60
CA THR A 116 -11.45 -5.32 -19.96
C THR A 116 -11.04 -4.92 -18.53
N PRO A 117 -11.13 -5.85 -17.56
CA PRO A 117 -10.61 -5.61 -16.21
C PRO A 117 -9.10 -5.33 -16.23
N VAL A 118 -8.64 -4.34 -15.47
CA VAL A 118 -7.22 -3.95 -15.46
C VAL A 118 -6.32 -5.08 -15.00
N HIS A 119 -6.74 -5.90 -14.03
CA HIS A 119 -5.91 -7.03 -13.59
C HIS A 119 -5.62 -8.02 -14.72
N LYS A 120 -6.55 -8.20 -15.69
CA LYS A 120 -6.32 -9.04 -16.89
C LYS A 120 -5.34 -8.36 -17.86
N LEU A 121 -5.41 -7.03 -18.00
CA LEU A 121 -4.47 -6.28 -18.84
C LEU A 121 -3.04 -6.29 -18.27
N LEU A 122 -2.91 -6.36 -16.95
CA LEU A 122 -1.61 -6.43 -16.27
C LEU A 122 -0.98 -7.83 -16.36
N GLY A 123 -1.76 -8.91 -16.18
CA GLY A 123 -1.21 -10.27 -16.19
C GLY A 123 -2.25 -11.36 -15.90
N GLY A 124 -3.24 -11.08 -15.05
CA GLY A 124 -4.40 -11.95 -14.82
C GLY A 124 -4.09 -13.32 -14.20
N PHE A 125 -3.14 -13.36 -13.25
CA PHE A 125 -2.65 -14.62 -12.68
C PHE A 125 -3.69 -15.31 -11.78
N THR A 126 -4.35 -14.57 -10.87
CA THR A 126 -5.36 -15.11 -9.96
C THR A 126 -6.58 -14.19 -9.87
N ASP A 127 -7.69 -14.68 -9.33
CA ASP A 127 -8.94 -13.94 -9.16
C ASP A 127 -9.12 -13.34 -7.76
N SER A 128 -8.14 -13.52 -6.87
CA SER A 128 -8.22 -13.07 -5.49
C SER A 128 -6.84 -12.79 -4.89
N MET A 129 -6.83 -11.99 -3.81
CA MET A 129 -5.64 -11.67 -3.04
C MET A 129 -5.89 -12.00 -1.57
N ARG A 130 -4.98 -12.77 -0.95
CA ARG A 130 -5.03 -13.02 0.50
C ARG A 130 -4.78 -11.74 1.27
N VAL A 131 -5.44 -11.60 2.43
CA VAL A 131 -5.39 -10.42 3.27
C VAL A 131 -4.48 -10.64 4.47
N SER A 132 -3.59 -9.69 4.71
CA SER A 132 -2.87 -9.50 5.96
C SER A 132 -3.53 -8.39 6.76
N HIS A 133 -3.72 -8.60 8.08
CA HIS A 133 -4.22 -7.57 8.99
C HIS A 133 -3.09 -6.98 9.83
N MET A 134 -3.10 -5.64 9.96
CA MET A 134 -2.12 -4.89 10.73
C MET A 134 -2.56 -4.77 12.20
N LEU A 135 -1.75 -5.29 13.10
CA LEU A 135 -1.88 -5.13 14.54
C LEU A 135 -1.06 -3.91 14.99
N GLY A 136 -1.73 -2.86 15.47
CA GLY A 136 -1.13 -1.59 15.90
C GLY A 136 -0.48 -1.66 17.29
N PHE A 137 -0.09 -0.50 17.85
CA PHE A 137 0.52 -0.43 19.18
C PHE A 137 -0.54 -0.61 20.28
N LYS A 138 -0.57 -1.81 20.88
CA LYS A 138 -1.46 -2.20 21.98
C LYS A 138 -0.71 -3.13 22.96
N PRO A 139 -1.24 -3.37 24.17
CA PRO A 139 -0.78 -4.48 25.03
C PRO A 139 -0.86 -5.83 24.30
N ALA A 140 0.06 -6.73 24.57
CA ALA A 140 0.17 -8.02 23.86
C ALA A 140 -1.12 -8.86 23.92
N ALA A 141 -1.82 -8.86 25.04
CA ALA A 141 -3.09 -9.57 25.18
C ALA A 141 -4.21 -9.01 24.28
N GLU A 142 -4.28 -7.68 24.13
CA GLU A 142 -5.27 -7.02 23.25
C GLU A 142 -4.95 -7.28 21.77
N LEU A 143 -3.65 -7.37 21.40
CA LEU A 143 -3.23 -7.74 20.04
C LEU A 143 -3.66 -9.17 19.70
N LEU A 144 -3.52 -10.09 20.64
CA LEU A 144 -3.98 -11.48 20.44
C LEU A 144 -5.51 -11.54 20.32
N GLU A 145 -6.24 -10.85 21.16
CA GLU A 145 -7.71 -10.79 21.10
C GLU A 145 -8.17 -10.24 19.74
N GLU A 146 -7.54 -9.18 19.26
CA GLU A 146 -7.81 -8.60 17.94
C GLU A 146 -7.53 -9.60 16.82
N ALA A 147 -6.37 -10.24 16.83
CA ALA A 147 -5.98 -11.22 15.82
C ALA A 147 -6.95 -12.41 15.77
N LEU A 148 -7.34 -12.95 16.91
CA LEU A 148 -8.32 -14.04 17.01
C LEU A 148 -9.69 -13.61 16.46
N ARG A 149 -10.16 -12.42 16.81
CA ARG A 149 -11.41 -11.86 16.27
C ARG A 149 -11.37 -11.70 14.75
N PHE A 150 -10.28 -11.18 14.18
CA PHE A 150 -10.14 -11.02 12.72
C PHE A 150 -10.04 -12.36 12.00
N ARG A 151 -9.40 -13.35 12.62
CA ARG A 151 -9.38 -14.73 12.12
C ARG A 151 -10.80 -15.31 12.07
N GLU A 152 -11.55 -15.19 13.17
CA GLU A 152 -12.91 -15.72 13.26
C GLU A 152 -13.87 -15.01 12.29
N THR A 153 -13.81 -13.68 12.24
CA THR A 153 -14.77 -12.86 11.47
C THR A 153 -14.50 -12.92 9.97
N TYR A 154 -13.23 -12.90 9.55
CA TYR A 154 -12.84 -12.70 8.16
C TYR A 154 -12.03 -13.86 7.56
N GLY A 155 -11.63 -14.85 8.35
CA GLY A 155 -10.75 -15.93 7.91
C GLY A 155 -9.28 -15.51 7.71
N ILE A 156 -8.88 -14.33 8.22
CA ILE A 156 -7.51 -13.81 8.07
C ILE A 156 -6.56 -14.63 8.95
N ASN A 157 -5.48 -15.16 8.33
CA ASN A 157 -4.46 -15.94 9.03
C ASN A 157 -3.03 -15.43 8.79
N THR A 158 -2.90 -14.18 8.34
CA THR A 158 -1.61 -13.46 8.21
C THR A 158 -1.72 -12.14 8.96
N PHE A 159 -0.79 -11.87 9.88
CA PHE A 159 -0.80 -10.67 10.71
C PHE A 159 0.54 -9.93 10.63
N LYS A 160 0.45 -8.63 10.39
CA LYS A 160 1.56 -7.67 10.49
C LYS A 160 1.56 -7.07 11.89
N LEU A 161 2.59 -7.30 12.67
CA LEU A 161 2.75 -6.66 13.98
C LEU A 161 3.55 -5.37 13.82
N LYS A 162 2.95 -4.24 14.16
CA LYS A 162 3.68 -2.97 14.31
C LYS A 162 4.60 -3.04 15.51
N THR A 163 5.86 -2.71 15.28
CA THR A 163 6.96 -2.74 16.24
C THR A 163 7.73 -1.41 16.21
N GLY A 164 8.83 -1.29 16.93
CA GLY A 164 9.59 -0.04 17.06
C GLY A 164 9.37 0.66 18.40
N ARG A 165 8.68 0.01 19.33
CA ARG A 165 8.42 0.52 20.69
C ARG A 165 9.66 0.45 21.57
N ARG A 166 9.62 1.23 22.64
CA ARG A 166 10.62 1.18 23.72
C ARG A 166 9.92 0.98 25.07
N PRO A 167 10.45 0.11 25.95
CA PRO A 167 11.63 -0.76 25.76
C PRO A 167 11.35 -1.89 24.74
N LEU A 168 12.39 -2.45 24.13
CA LEU A 168 12.29 -3.53 23.11
C LEU A 168 11.53 -4.76 23.60
N SER A 169 11.50 -4.98 24.94
CA SER A 169 10.75 -6.07 25.55
C SER A 169 9.27 -6.06 25.23
N LEU A 170 8.66 -4.88 24.97
CA LEU A 170 7.25 -4.78 24.59
C LEU A 170 6.95 -5.46 23.24
N ASP A 171 7.86 -5.29 22.27
CA ASP A 171 7.71 -5.90 20.94
C ASP A 171 8.05 -7.41 20.99
N VAL A 172 9.07 -7.79 21.74
CA VAL A 172 9.43 -9.19 21.95
C VAL A 172 8.29 -9.96 22.65
N GLU A 173 7.72 -9.41 23.74
CA GLU A 173 6.57 -9.99 24.43
C GLU A 173 5.37 -10.17 23.48
N ALA A 174 5.05 -9.15 22.67
CA ALA A 174 3.98 -9.26 21.70
C ALA A 174 4.20 -10.40 20.69
N CYS A 175 5.43 -10.59 20.20
CA CYS A 175 5.76 -11.69 19.32
C CYS A 175 5.53 -13.06 19.98
N HIS A 176 5.94 -13.25 21.24
CA HIS A 176 5.74 -14.49 21.97
C HIS A 176 4.27 -14.79 22.21
N VAL A 177 3.52 -13.78 22.74
CA VAL A 177 2.09 -13.91 23.05
C VAL A 177 1.28 -14.24 21.77
N LEU A 178 1.56 -13.53 20.65
CA LEU A 178 0.89 -13.81 19.39
C LEU A 178 1.21 -15.21 18.87
N ARG A 179 2.49 -15.63 18.90
CA ARG A 179 2.87 -16.96 18.42
C ARG A 179 2.24 -18.07 19.26
N GLU A 180 2.26 -17.93 20.58
CA GLU A 180 1.65 -18.89 21.50
C GLU A 180 0.13 -19.00 21.29
N GLY A 181 -0.56 -17.86 21.20
CA GLY A 181 -2.03 -17.82 21.08
C GLY A 181 -2.55 -18.15 19.67
N LEU A 182 -1.78 -17.83 18.62
CA LEU A 182 -2.21 -18.04 17.23
C LEU A 182 -1.76 -19.39 16.64
N GLY A 183 -0.75 -20.03 17.24
CA GLY A 183 -0.19 -21.29 16.73
C GLY A 183 0.78 -21.11 15.56
N THR A 184 1.39 -22.21 15.11
CA THR A 184 2.45 -22.19 14.08
C THR A 184 1.95 -22.00 12.65
N ASP A 185 0.69 -22.30 12.38
CA ASP A 185 0.08 -22.20 11.04
C ASP A 185 -0.28 -20.76 10.65
N THR A 186 -0.15 -19.80 11.59
CA THR A 186 -0.38 -18.38 11.35
C THR A 186 0.91 -17.71 10.90
N GLU A 187 0.83 -16.98 9.79
CA GLU A 187 1.92 -16.12 9.36
C GLU A 187 1.94 -14.84 10.20
N ILE A 188 3.09 -14.55 10.83
CA ILE A 188 3.34 -13.31 11.59
C ILE A 188 4.61 -12.68 11.05
N TYR A 189 4.54 -11.39 10.71
CA TYR A 189 5.69 -10.59 10.34
C TYR A 189 5.72 -9.24 11.05
N LEU A 190 6.89 -8.63 11.10
CA LEU A 190 7.13 -7.40 11.84
C LEU A 190 7.28 -6.22 10.90
N ASP A 191 6.84 -5.05 11.37
CA ASP A 191 7.12 -3.78 10.71
C ASP A 191 7.49 -2.72 11.77
N ALA A 192 8.73 -2.27 11.72
CA ALA A 192 9.24 -1.30 12.68
C ALA A 192 9.13 0.16 12.20
N ASN A 193 8.76 0.42 10.96
CA ASN A 193 8.68 1.76 10.35
C ASN A 193 9.87 2.65 10.75
N ARG A 194 11.10 2.12 10.68
CA ARG A 194 12.36 2.78 11.10
C ARG A 194 12.46 3.06 12.61
N GLY A 195 11.63 2.42 13.43
CA GLY A 195 11.54 2.68 14.87
C GLY A 195 12.73 2.18 15.67
N TRP A 196 13.58 1.32 15.11
CA TRP A 196 14.80 0.81 15.74
C TRP A 196 16.06 1.35 15.07
N THR A 197 17.19 1.12 15.72
CA THR A 197 18.50 1.08 15.07
C THR A 197 18.77 -0.32 14.54
N ALA A 198 19.72 -0.47 13.63
CA ALA A 198 20.10 -1.80 13.13
C ALA A 198 20.55 -2.75 14.25
N ASN A 199 21.21 -2.24 15.30
CA ASN A 199 21.62 -3.06 16.45
C ASN A 199 20.42 -3.50 17.31
N GLU A 200 19.43 -2.63 17.52
CA GLU A 200 18.20 -2.99 18.23
C GLU A 200 17.37 -4.01 17.44
N ALA A 201 17.29 -3.87 16.12
CA ALA A 201 16.65 -4.86 15.25
C ALA A 201 17.32 -6.24 15.37
N MET A 202 18.67 -6.31 15.37
CA MET A 202 19.42 -7.54 15.62
C MET A 202 19.10 -8.16 16.97
N GLU A 203 18.98 -7.35 18.03
CA GLU A 203 18.61 -7.82 19.37
C GLU A 203 17.20 -8.38 19.41
N VAL A 204 16.22 -7.73 18.75
CA VAL A 204 14.84 -8.25 18.66
C VAL A 204 14.83 -9.57 17.90
N LEU A 205 15.48 -9.66 16.74
CA LEU A 205 15.57 -10.90 15.97
C LEU A 205 16.15 -12.07 16.77
N ARG A 206 17.23 -11.80 17.53
CA ARG A 206 17.84 -12.80 18.41
C ARG A 206 16.89 -13.26 19.53
N ARG A 207 16.09 -12.36 20.10
CA ARG A 207 15.14 -12.66 21.20
C ARG A 207 13.85 -13.30 20.71
N THR A 208 13.56 -13.22 19.42
CA THR A 208 12.39 -13.83 18.78
C THR A 208 12.78 -15.02 17.88
N GLU A 209 14.03 -15.45 17.95
CA GLU A 209 14.51 -16.64 17.24
C GLU A 209 13.68 -17.86 17.60
N GLY A 210 13.33 -18.68 16.61
CA GLY A 210 12.50 -19.88 16.79
C GLY A 210 10.97 -19.61 16.81
N LEU A 211 10.52 -18.35 16.83
CA LEU A 211 9.08 -18.04 16.76
C LEU A 211 8.49 -18.20 15.35
N GLY A 212 9.28 -18.47 14.31
CA GLY A 212 8.77 -18.64 12.96
C GLY A 212 8.17 -17.36 12.39
N LEU A 213 8.77 -16.20 12.69
CA LEU A 213 8.40 -14.94 12.04
C LEU A 213 8.82 -15.00 10.57
N SER A 214 7.97 -14.49 9.65
CA SER A 214 8.20 -14.66 8.21
C SER A 214 9.06 -13.57 7.57
N MET A 215 9.10 -12.37 8.13
CA MET A 215 9.93 -11.25 7.64
C MET A 215 9.96 -10.08 8.64
N LEU A 216 10.89 -9.15 8.43
CA LEU A 216 11.01 -7.90 9.18
C LEU A 216 11.06 -6.73 8.18
N GLU A 217 10.03 -5.87 8.21
CA GLU A 217 9.88 -4.72 7.34
C GLU A 217 10.46 -3.46 8.00
N GLU A 218 11.22 -2.70 7.21
CA GLU A 218 11.81 -1.38 7.50
C GLU A 218 12.31 -1.23 8.94
N PRO A 219 13.31 -2.02 9.35
CA PRO A 219 13.76 -2.09 10.76
C PRO A 219 14.35 -0.79 11.30
N CYS A 220 15.09 -0.07 10.47
CA CYS A 220 15.84 1.13 10.85
C CYS A 220 15.95 2.09 9.65
N ASP A 221 16.48 3.28 9.92
CA ASP A 221 16.64 4.32 8.89
C ASP A 221 17.50 3.84 7.71
N ALA A 222 17.13 4.24 6.49
CA ALA A 222 17.88 3.90 5.27
C ALA A 222 19.33 4.42 5.30
N GLY A 223 19.59 5.50 6.04
CA GLY A 223 20.94 6.05 6.25
C GLY A 223 21.87 5.14 7.05
N GLU A 224 21.35 4.16 7.80
CA GLU A 224 22.15 3.15 8.49
C GLU A 224 22.68 2.05 7.54
N ALA A 225 23.18 2.42 6.37
CA ALA A 225 23.51 1.49 5.27
C ALA A 225 24.40 0.31 5.69
N LEU A 226 25.41 0.52 6.55
CA LEU A 226 26.26 -0.58 7.05
C LEU A 226 25.52 -1.49 8.02
N GLY A 227 24.67 -0.92 8.87
CA GLY A 227 23.83 -1.65 9.81
C GLY A 227 22.79 -2.51 9.08
N ARG A 228 22.10 -1.95 8.10
CA ARG A 228 21.11 -2.65 7.25
C ARG A 228 21.74 -3.83 6.51
N ARG A 229 22.92 -3.63 5.92
CA ARG A 229 23.66 -4.71 5.25
C ARG A 229 23.98 -5.84 6.22
N ARG A 230 24.44 -5.53 7.46
CA ARG A 230 24.68 -6.55 8.48
C ARG A 230 23.41 -7.29 8.88
N LEU A 231 22.28 -6.58 9.01
CA LEU A 231 20.97 -7.19 9.26
C LEU A 231 20.64 -8.24 8.19
N VAL A 232 20.71 -7.85 6.91
CA VAL A 232 20.42 -8.76 5.78
C VAL A 232 21.34 -9.98 5.79
N GLN A 233 22.64 -9.79 6.12
CA GLN A 233 23.62 -10.88 6.11
C GLN A 233 23.46 -11.88 7.26
N HIS A 234 22.91 -11.46 8.40
CA HIS A 234 22.83 -12.29 9.61
C HIS A 234 21.39 -12.64 10.02
N SER A 235 20.39 -12.05 9.38
CA SER A 235 18.98 -12.38 9.64
C SER A 235 18.63 -13.74 9.05
N SER A 236 17.92 -14.56 9.82
CA SER A 236 17.32 -15.81 9.34
C SER A 236 16.02 -15.60 8.56
N ILE A 237 15.48 -14.39 8.59
CA ILE A 237 14.24 -14.00 7.88
C ILE A 237 14.51 -12.83 6.92
N PRO A 238 13.73 -12.67 5.84
CA PRO A 238 13.87 -11.56 4.92
C PRO A 238 13.76 -10.19 5.61
N ILE A 239 14.61 -9.25 5.19
CA ILE A 239 14.53 -7.83 5.55
C ILE A 239 13.88 -7.09 4.39
N VAL A 240 12.70 -6.52 4.63
CA VAL A 240 11.88 -5.88 3.61
C VAL A 240 12.12 -4.37 3.61
N GLY A 241 12.45 -3.80 2.46
CA GLY A 241 12.46 -2.35 2.25
C GLY A 241 11.05 -1.83 1.96
N ASP A 242 10.64 -0.76 2.64
CA ASP A 242 9.37 -0.04 2.42
C ASP A 242 9.62 1.47 2.23
N GLU A 243 9.83 2.22 3.30
CA GLU A 243 10.09 3.67 3.22
C GLU A 243 11.43 3.98 2.53
N SER A 244 12.36 3.04 2.56
CA SER A 244 13.65 3.14 1.86
C SER A 244 13.55 2.97 0.34
N VAL A 245 12.41 2.48 -0.18
CA VAL A 245 12.22 2.09 -1.59
C VAL A 245 10.98 2.70 -2.25
N PRO A 246 10.76 4.02 -2.16
CA PRO A 246 9.57 4.66 -2.71
C PRO A 246 9.51 4.65 -4.25
N THR A 247 10.63 4.53 -4.96
CA THR A 247 10.71 4.54 -6.42
C THR A 247 11.55 3.37 -6.96
N LEU A 248 11.45 3.09 -8.25
CA LEU A 248 12.30 2.08 -8.92
C LEU A 248 13.80 2.36 -8.74
N GLY A 249 14.20 3.64 -8.76
CA GLY A 249 15.61 4.02 -8.52
C GLY A 249 16.06 3.72 -7.08
N ASP A 250 15.17 3.94 -6.12
CA ASP A 250 15.43 3.63 -4.71
C ASP A 250 15.52 2.12 -4.48
N VAL A 251 14.62 1.33 -5.09
CA VAL A 251 14.69 -0.14 -5.07
C VAL A 251 16.04 -0.63 -5.61
N SER A 252 16.46 -0.13 -6.77
CA SER A 252 17.75 -0.48 -7.35
C SER A 252 18.91 -0.16 -6.40
N ARG A 253 18.92 1.03 -5.79
CA ARG A 253 19.96 1.46 -4.85
C ARG A 253 19.97 0.59 -3.60
N GLU A 254 18.80 0.31 -3.02
CA GLU A 254 18.66 -0.48 -1.80
C GLU A 254 19.13 -1.92 -2.00
N LEU A 255 18.73 -2.56 -3.09
CA LEU A 255 19.19 -3.92 -3.42
C LEU A 255 20.67 -3.99 -3.70
N LEU A 256 21.23 -3.04 -4.46
CA LEU A 256 22.68 -2.97 -4.74
C LEU A 256 23.51 -2.70 -3.50
N SER A 257 22.99 -1.92 -2.54
CA SER A 257 23.66 -1.68 -1.26
C SER A 257 23.58 -2.87 -0.30
N GLY A 258 22.69 -3.84 -0.57
CA GLY A 258 22.41 -4.97 0.33
C GLY A 258 21.65 -4.57 1.58
N GLY A 259 20.89 -3.47 1.54
CA GLY A 259 20.12 -2.97 2.67
C GLY A 259 18.81 -3.71 2.91
N SER A 260 18.28 -4.39 1.87
CA SER A 260 17.10 -5.24 1.92
C SER A 260 17.25 -6.43 0.96
N ASN A 261 16.52 -7.51 1.19
CA ASN A 261 16.46 -8.69 0.32
C ASN A 261 15.01 -9.12 0.00
N ALA A 262 14.04 -8.28 0.37
CA ALA A 262 12.66 -8.30 -0.10
C ALA A 262 12.15 -6.87 -0.22
N ILE A 263 11.13 -6.61 -1.04
CA ILE A 263 10.64 -5.26 -1.37
C ILE A 263 9.13 -5.16 -1.14
N CYS A 264 8.70 -4.11 -0.45
CA CYS A 264 7.30 -3.75 -0.29
C CYS A 264 6.84 -2.84 -1.45
N ILE A 265 5.91 -3.31 -2.26
CA ILE A 265 5.26 -2.54 -3.33
C ILE A 265 3.97 -1.93 -2.78
N LYS A 266 3.80 -0.63 -2.95
CA LYS A 266 2.58 0.10 -2.60
C LYS A 266 2.04 0.84 -3.82
N THR A 267 0.95 0.37 -4.39
CA THR A 267 0.36 0.93 -5.61
C THR A 267 -0.02 2.41 -5.45
N ALA A 268 -0.42 2.83 -4.25
CA ALA A 268 -0.76 4.22 -3.98
C ALA A 268 0.41 5.20 -4.24
N ARG A 269 1.68 4.77 -4.13
CA ARG A 269 2.85 5.63 -4.43
C ARG A 269 3.47 5.38 -5.80
N SER A 270 3.43 4.14 -6.29
CA SER A 270 4.09 3.76 -7.55
C SER A 270 3.16 3.78 -8.77
N GLY A 271 1.84 3.78 -8.54
CA GLY A 271 0.89 3.40 -9.58
C GLY A 271 1.09 1.95 -10.01
N PHE A 272 0.47 1.55 -11.11
CA PHE A 272 0.65 0.21 -11.67
C PHE A 272 1.87 0.14 -12.60
N THR A 273 2.18 1.22 -13.30
CA THR A 273 3.27 1.24 -14.30
C THR A 273 4.64 1.09 -13.66
N GLU A 274 4.94 1.87 -12.61
CA GLU A 274 6.22 1.75 -11.92
C GLU A 274 6.26 0.52 -11.02
N ALA A 275 5.13 0.13 -10.40
CA ALA A 275 5.02 -1.12 -9.64
C ALA A 275 5.37 -2.35 -10.50
N GLN A 276 4.93 -2.40 -11.76
CA GLN A 276 5.27 -3.47 -12.70
C GLN A 276 6.78 -3.49 -13.03
N GLN A 277 7.41 -2.32 -13.15
CA GLN A 277 8.86 -2.23 -13.36
C GLN A 277 9.64 -2.69 -12.13
N ILE A 278 9.20 -2.31 -10.93
CA ILE A 278 9.78 -2.78 -9.65
C ILE A 278 9.65 -4.30 -9.55
N LEU A 279 8.45 -4.84 -9.81
CA LEU A 279 8.19 -6.28 -9.78
C LEU A 279 9.13 -7.02 -10.74
N GLY A 280 9.23 -6.59 -12.01
CA GLY A 280 10.10 -7.22 -13.00
C GLY A 280 11.59 -7.16 -12.62
N LEU A 281 12.05 -6.06 -11.97
CA LEU A 281 13.41 -5.99 -11.42
C LEU A 281 13.60 -7.02 -10.30
N CYS A 282 12.67 -7.11 -9.38
CA CYS A 282 12.73 -8.07 -8.26
C CYS A 282 12.72 -9.51 -8.77
N GLU A 283 11.83 -9.85 -9.69
CA GLU A 283 11.78 -11.18 -10.32
C GLU A 283 13.09 -11.55 -11.00
N GLY A 284 13.67 -10.62 -11.80
CA GLY A 284 14.96 -10.83 -12.47
C GLY A 284 16.15 -11.03 -11.54
N LEU A 285 16.06 -10.54 -10.30
CA LEU A 285 17.08 -10.68 -9.26
C LEU A 285 16.77 -11.79 -8.24
N GLY A 286 15.63 -12.48 -8.35
CA GLY A 286 15.20 -13.50 -7.38
C GLY A 286 14.84 -12.90 -6.02
N VAL A 287 14.33 -11.66 -5.98
CA VAL A 287 13.95 -10.93 -4.77
C VAL A 287 12.44 -11.03 -4.58
N ASP A 288 12.01 -11.46 -3.39
CA ASP A 288 10.59 -11.52 -3.03
C ASP A 288 9.96 -10.12 -2.91
N VAL A 289 8.66 -10.05 -3.18
CA VAL A 289 7.88 -8.82 -3.02
C VAL A 289 6.69 -9.04 -2.06
N THR A 290 6.27 -7.98 -1.40
CA THR A 290 5.05 -7.91 -0.61
C THR A 290 4.17 -6.76 -1.12
N MET A 291 2.85 -6.87 -0.94
CA MET A 291 1.91 -5.80 -1.25
C MET A 291 1.56 -5.04 0.03
N GLY A 292 2.09 -3.84 0.17
CA GLY A 292 1.86 -3.00 1.34
C GLY A 292 0.69 -2.04 1.18
N ASN A 293 0.44 -1.26 2.25
CA ASN A 293 -0.66 -0.31 2.37
C ASN A 293 -0.16 1.06 2.88
N GLN A 294 -0.90 2.11 2.56
CA GLN A 294 -0.63 3.48 3.02
C GLN A 294 -1.81 4.07 3.79
N ILE A 295 -2.52 3.25 4.57
CA ILE A 295 -3.80 3.60 5.20
C ILE A 295 -4.87 3.77 4.11
N ASP A 296 -4.86 2.89 3.12
CA ASP A 296 -5.74 2.97 1.96
C ASP A 296 -7.21 2.79 2.35
N THR A 297 -8.09 3.54 1.70
CA THR A 297 -9.53 3.28 1.68
C THR A 297 -9.84 2.02 0.89
N GLN A 298 -11.11 1.66 0.73
CA GLN A 298 -11.48 0.55 -0.16
C GLN A 298 -11.12 0.82 -1.63
N VAL A 299 -11.12 2.09 -2.07
CA VAL A 299 -10.70 2.46 -3.43
C VAL A 299 -9.23 2.12 -3.65
N GLY A 300 -8.35 2.52 -2.74
CA GLY A 300 -6.92 2.20 -2.79
C GLY A 300 -6.63 0.70 -2.58
N SER A 301 -7.36 0.06 -1.66
CA SER A 301 -7.27 -1.39 -1.43
C SER A 301 -7.68 -2.18 -2.68
N LEU A 302 -8.72 -1.75 -3.40
CA LEU A 302 -9.14 -2.37 -4.67
C LEU A 302 -8.05 -2.24 -5.75
N ALA A 303 -7.37 -1.11 -5.84
CA ALA A 303 -6.22 -0.95 -6.73
C ALA A 303 -5.08 -1.92 -6.35
N THR A 304 -4.78 -2.06 -5.06
CA THR A 304 -3.77 -3.01 -4.58
C THR A 304 -4.16 -4.46 -4.86
N VAL A 305 -5.42 -4.85 -4.67
CA VAL A 305 -5.96 -6.18 -5.06
C VAL A 305 -5.81 -6.40 -6.57
N THR A 306 -6.15 -5.39 -7.38
CA THR A 306 -6.06 -5.46 -8.85
C THR A 306 -4.63 -5.76 -9.31
N PHE A 307 -3.64 -5.08 -8.74
CA PHE A 307 -2.23 -5.30 -9.06
C PHE A 307 -1.70 -6.61 -8.46
N GLY A 308 -1.97 -6.85 -7.17
CA GLY A 308 -1.48 -8.01 -6.43
C GLY A 308 -1.93 -9.35 -7.03
N ALA A 309 -3.17 -9.40 -7.52
CA ALA A 309 -3.72 -10.59 -8.19
C ALA A 309 -3.26 -10.76 -9.64
N ALA A 310 -2.63 -9.74 -10.24
CA ALA A 310 -2.26 -9.78 -11.65
C ALA A 310 -1.02 -10.65 -11.94
N PHE A 311 -0.12 -10.83 -10.97
CA PHE A 311 1.15 -11.53 -11.17
C PHE A 311 1.36 -12.60 -10.10
N GLU A 312 2.07 -13.68 -10.46
CA GLU A 312 2.41 -14.73 -9.53
C GLU A 312 3.20 -14.21 -8.34
N ALA A 313 4.27 -13.45 -8.58
CA ALA A 313 5.16 -12.96 -7.54
C ALA A 313 4.44 -12.05 -6.52
N SER A 314 3.56 -11.13 -6.97
CA SER A 314 2.81 -10.24 -6.08
C SER A 314 1.69 -10.94 -5.30
N SER A 315 1.22 -12.11 -5.75
CA SER A 315 0.14 -12.88 -5.10
C SER A 315 0.65 -13.95 -4.11
N ARG A 316 1.95 -14.24 -4.09
CA ARG A 316 2.54 -15.28 -3.23
C ARG A 316 2.32 -15.01 -1.75
N ARG A 317 2.37 -13.75 -1.33
CA ARG A 317 2.15 -13.33 0.07
C ARG A 317 0.81 -12.61 0.22
N ALA A 318 0.26 -12.62 1.42
CA ALA A 318 -0.92 -11.84 1.73
C ALA A 318 -0.58 -10.33 1.67
N GLY A 319 -1.49 -9.54 1.08
CA GLY A 319 -1.35 -8.09 1.01
C GLY A 319 -2.01 -7.39 2.21
N GLU A 320 -1.52 -6.22 2.57
CA GLU A 320 -2.12 -5.37 3.60
C GLU A 320 -3.40 -4.71 3.06
N LEU A 321 -4.54 -5.34 3.23
CA LEU A 321 -5.78 -4.97 2.53
C LEU A 321 -6.96 -4.73 3.47
N SER A 322 -6.73 -4.62 4.78
CA SER A 322 -7.81 -4.53 5.78
C SER A 322 -7.92 -3.18 6.50
N ASN A 323 -7.07 -2.19 6.20
CA ASN A 323 -7.03 -0.92 6.93
C ASN A 323 -8.35 -0.13 6.86
N TYR A 324 -9.09 -0.26 5.75
CA TYR A 324 -10.40 0.39 5.59
C TYR A 324 -11.45 -0.09 6.60
N LEU A 325 -11.25 -1.25 7.25
CA LEU A 325 -12.16 -1.76 8.29
C LEU A 325 -12.14 -0.91 9.57
N ASP A 326 -11.13 -0.07 9.75
CA ASP A 326 -11.05 0.88 10.86
C ASP A 326 -11.79 2.19 10.56
N MET A 327 -12.24 2.42 9.32
CA MET A 327 -13.00 3.60 8.90
C MET A 327 -14.50 3.41 9.15
N THR A 328 -15.21 4.51 9.40
CA THR A 328 -16.67 4.47 9.64
C THR A 328 -17.52 4.30 8.39
N ASP A 329 -16.95 4.60 7.22
CA ASP A 329 -17.59 4.52 5.90
C ASP A 329 -16.51 4.42 4.81
N ASP A 330 -16.91 4.38 3.55
CA ASP A 330 -16.03 4.41 2.38
C ASP A 330 -16.76 5.05 1.18
N LEU A 331 -16.01 5.34 0.09
CA LEU A 331 -16.57 5.94 -1.12
C LEU A 331 -17.13 4.93 -2.13
N LEU A 332 -16.84 3.63 -2.00
CA LEU A 332 -17.35 2.63 -2.95
C LEU A 332 -18.86 2.47 -2.83
N ALA A 333 -19.55 2.40 -3.98
CA ALA A 333 -20.98 2.05 -4.06
C ALA A 333 -21.22 0.61 -3.57
N GLU A 334 -20.32 -0.30 -3.93
CA GLU A 334 -20.31 -1.68 -3.44
C GLU A 334 -19.06 -1.90 -2.58
N PRO A 335 -19.21 -2.11 -1.26
CA PRO A 335 -18.07 -2.36 -0.38
C PRO A 335 -17.28 -3.61 -0.74
N LEU A 336 -15.96 -3.58 -0.50
CA LEU A 336 -15.12 -4.76 -0.56
C LEU A 336 -15.49 -5.74 0.55
N LYS A 337 -15.46 -7.03 0.23
CA LYS A 337 -15.74 -8.11 1.18
C LYS A 337 -14.51 -8.99 1.32
N ILE A 338 -14.09 -9.21 2.57
CA ILE A 338 -13.10 -10.23 2.90
C ILE A 338 -13.87 -11.53 3.18
N HIS A 339 -13.60 -12.56 2.41
CA HIS A 339 -14.18 -13.88 2.56
C HIS A 339 -13.06 -14.92 2.59
N ASP A 340 -13.05 -15.77 3.62
CA ASP A 340 -12.00 -16.78 3.83
C ASP A 340 -10.58 -16.18 3.74
N GLY A 341 -10.37 -15.01 4.35
CA GLY A 341 -9.09 -14.33 4.38
C GLY A 341 -8.64 -13.74 3.04
N ALA A 342 -9.52 -13.58 2.06
CA ALA A 342 -9.18 -13.06 0.74
C ALA A 342 -10.20 -12.04 0.23
N ILE A 343 -9.74 -11.14 -0.66
CA ILE A 343 -10.58 -10.23 -1.44
C ILE A 343 -10.51 -10.66 -2.90
N ARG A 344 -11.67 -10.81 -3.55
CA ARG A 344 -11.74 -11.08 -4.99
C ARG A 344 -11.56 -9.82 -5.82
N VAL A 345 -10.87 -9.96 -6.95
CA VAL A 345 -10.83 -8.90 -7.97
C VAL A 345 -12.22 -8.69 -8.57
N ARG A 346 -12.50 -7.50 -9.06
CA ARG A 346 -13.75 -7.23 -9.77
C ARG A 346 -13.61 -7.59 -11.24
N GLU A 347 -14.51 -8.44 -11.72
CA GLU A 347 -14.56 -8.85 -13.15
C GLU A 347 -15.38 -7.86 -13.99
N VAL A 348 -15.07 -6.57 -13.88
CA VAL A 348 -15.68 -5.49 -14.65
C VAL A 348 -14.59 -4.68 -15.35
N PRO A 349 -14.89 -4.00 -16.47
CA PRO A 349 -13.94 -3.13 -17.15
C PRO A 349 -13.32 -2.09 -16.20
N GLY A 350 -12.02 -1.83 -16.34
CA GLY A 350 -11.29 -0.92 -15.47
C GLY A 350 -10.80 -1.59 -14.18
N VAL A 351 -10.55 -0.80 -13.15
CA VAL A 351 -10.25 -1.23 -11.77
C VAL A 351 -11.55 -1.63 -11.04
N GLY A 352 -12.68 -1.09 -11.49
CA GLY A 352 -14.00 -1.36 -10.93
C GLY A 352 -14.35 -0.51 -9.70
N ALA A 353 -13.74 0.65 -9.53
CA ALA A 353 -14.00 1.57 -8.44
C ALA A 353 -15.24 2.46 -8.73
N ALA A 354 -16.44 1.90 -8.63
CA ALA A 354 -17.67 2.68 -8.71
C ALA A 354 -17.84 3.54 -7.46
N ILE A 355 -17.78 4.87 -7.62
CA ILE A 355 -17.88 5.84 -6.51
C ILE A 355 -19.34 6.22 -6.26
N ASP A 356 -19.78 6.11 -5.01
CA ASP A 356 -21.07 6.62 -4.55
C ASP A 356 -21.00 8.15 -4.47
N ALA A 357 -21.87 8.81 -5.26
CA ALA A 357 -21.89 10.26 -5.38
C ALA A 357 -22.33 10.96 -4.07
N ASP A 358 -23.27 10.37 -3.33
CA ASP A 358 -23.77 10.94 -2.07
C ASP A 358 -22.74 10.82 -0.96
N LYS A 359 -22.01 9.70 -0.90
CA LYS A 359 -20.89 9.53 0.04
C LYS A 359 -19.76 10.49 -0.29
N LEU A 360 -19.34 10.60 -1.55
CA LEU A 360 -18.33 11.58 -1.94
C LEU A 360 -18.80 12.99 -1.57
N GLN A 361 -20.05 13.33 -1.82
CA GLN A 361 -20.60 14.61 -1.47
C GLN A 361 -20.59 14.88 0.05
N ARG A 362 -20.75 13.86 0.87
CA ARG A 362 -20.69 13.94 2.34
C ARG A 362 -19.30 14.19 2.86
N TYR A 363 -18.29 13.53 2.29
CA TYR A 363 -16.93 13.50 2.83
C TYR A 363 -15.94 14.46 2.17
N ARG A 364 -16.27 15.05 1.01
CA ARG A 364 -15.37 16.01 0.34
C ARG A 364 -15.14 17.28 1.17
N GLN A 365 -13.92 17.83 1.08
CA GLN A 365 -13.44 18.95 1.89
C GLN A 365 -13.31 20.26 1.10
N ASP A 366 -13.48 20.25 -0.22
CA ASP A 366 -13.31 21.41 -1.11
C ASP A 366 -14.60 22.22 -1.32
N ARG A 367 -15.56 22.10 -0.41
CA ARG A 367 -16.75 22.94 -0.39
C ARG A 367 -16.47 24.19 0.42
N ALA A 368 -16.59 25.35 -0.24
CA ALA A 368 -16.70 26.63 0.42
C ALA A 368 -18.12 26.83 1.00
#